data_590965a0b48286cb9dea4ef8d105f5b1
#
_entry.id   590965a0b48286cb9dea4ef8d105f5b1
#
_cell.length_a   1.000
_cell.length_b   1.000
_cell.length_c   1.000
_cell.angle_alpha   90.00
_cell.angle_beta   90.00
_cell.angle_gamma   90.00
#
_symmetry.space_group_name_H-M   'P 1'
#
loop_
_entity.id
_entity.type
_entity.pdbx_description
1 polymer ?
#
loop_
_entity_poly.entity_id
_entity_poly.type
_entity_poly.pdbx_seq_one_letter_code
_entity_poly.pdbx_strand_id
1 'polypeptide(L)' 'MTISVNGEPREVAAGTTLDAVVATLTAAPSGVAAALNETVVPRGRWPLTPVGDGDRIEVLTAVQGG' A
#
# COMPACT_ATOMS: atom_id res chain seq x y z
N MET A 1 13.93 -6.22 -0.32
CA MET A 1 14.01 -4.76 -0.24
C MET A 1 13.08 -4.25 0.86
N THR A 2 13.38 -3.10 1.39
CA THR A 2 12.64 -2.55 2.52
C THR A 2 11.82 -1.35 2.09
N ILE A 3 10.55 -1.38 2.44
CA ILE A 3 9.63 -0.24 2.26
C ILE A 3 9.12 0.17 3.64
N SER A 4 8.46 1.30 3.72
CA SER A 4 7.74 1.64 4.95
C SER A 4 6.24 1.68 4.64
N VAL A 5 5.46 1.19 5.57
CA VAL A 5 4.00 1.20 5.47
C VAL A 5 3.47 1.88 6.72
N ASN A 6 2.86 3.03 6.55
CA ASN A 6 2.38 3.86 7.64
C ASN A 6 3.48 4.10 8.68
N GLY A 7 4.70 4.34 8.19
CA GLY A 7 5.85 4.63 9.04
C GLY A 7 6.57 3.42 9.61
N GLU A 8 6.12 2.21 9.30
CA GLU A 8 6.75 1.00 9.82
C GLU A 8 7.53 0.30 8.71
N PRO A 9 8.79 -0.07 8.95
CA PRO A 9 9.56 -0.77 7.93
C PRO A 9 9.02 -2.18 7.71
N ARG A 10 8.99 -2.59 6.44
CA ARG A 10 8.57 -3.92 6.03
C ARG A 10 9.47 -4.43 4.94
N GLU A 11 9.82 -5.70 5.04
CA GLU A 11 10.61 -6.35 4.02
C GLU A 11 9.68 -6.96 2.99
N VAL A 12 9.93 -6.70 1.71
CA VAL A 12 9.12 -7.26 0.62
C VAL A 12 10.06 -7.72 -0.50
N ALA A 13 9.57 -8.64 -1.31
CA ALA A 13 10.31 -9.13 -2.45
C ALA A 13 10.34 -8.08 -3.56
N ALA A 14 11.41 -8.09 -4.34
CA ALA A 14 11.50 -7.24 -5.53
C ALA A 14 10.34 -7.58 -6.48
N GLY A 15 9.73 -6.56 -7.06
CA GLY A 15 8.60 -6.76 -7.95
C GLY A 15 7.24 -6.78 -7.26
N THR A 16 7.22 -6.66 -5.94
CA THR A 16 5.96 -6.57 -5.20
C THR A 16 5.19 -5.34 -5.66
N THR A 17 3.91 -5.51 -5.90
CA THR A 17 3.04 -4.43 -6.34
C THR A 17 2.25 -3.87 -5.16
N LEU A 18 1.69 -2.67 -5.35
CA LEU A 18 1.00 -1.97 -4.27
C LEU A 18 -0.22 -2.75 -3.78
N ASP A 19 -0.93 -3.42 -4.67
CA ASP A 19 -2.07 -4.24 -4.27
C ASP A 19 -1.65 -5.37 -3.32
N ALA A 20 -0.49 -5.97 -3.57
CA ALA A 20 0.02 -7.01 -2.69
C ALA A 20 0.36 -6.45 -1.31
N VAL A 21 0.93 -5.24 -1.25
CA VAL A 21 1.21 -4.59 0.03
C VAL A 21 -0.07 -4.33 0.79
N VAL A 22 -1.08 -3.78 0.12
CA VAL A 22 -2.37 -3.49 0.76
C VAL A 22 -3.02 -4.78 1.26
N ALA A 23 -2.90 -5.86 0.50
CA ALA A 23 -3.50 -7.14 0.88
C ALA A 23 -2.91 -7.70 2.17
N THR A 24 -1.70 -7.33 2.53
CA THR A 24 -1.10 -7.77 3.80
C THR A 24 -1.69 -7.03 5.00
N LEU A 25 -2.38 -5.92 4.77
CA LEU A 25 -2.91 -5.07 5.83
C LEU A 25 -4.41 -5.27 6.04
N THR A 26 -5.11 -5.64 5.00
CA THR A 26 -6.55 -5.80 5.09
C THR A 26 -7.02 -6.83 4.08
N ALA A 27 -7.99 -7.63 4.50
CA ALA A 27 -8.62 -8.63 3.63
C ALA A 27 -9.74 -8.01 2.80
N ALA A 28 -10.21 -6.83 3.15
CA ALA A 28 -11.32 -6.18 2.48
C ALA A 28 -10.86 -4.80 1.98
N PRO A 29 -10.31 -4.74 0.77
CA PRO A 29 -9.73 -3.48 0.27
C PRO A 29 -10.75 -2.41 -0.09
N SER A 30 -12.04 -2.69 -0.10
CA SER A 30 -13.02 -1.64 -0.37
C SER A 30 -13.01 -0.63 0.77
N GLY A 31 -13.08 0.66 0.43
CA GLY A 31 -12.97 1.72 1.41
C GLY A 31 -11.55 2.01 1.85
N VAL A 32 -10.56 1.51 1.10
CA VAL A 32 -9.15 1.72 1.41
C VAL A 32 -8.54 2.65 0.37
N ALA A 33 -7.77 3.61 0.84
CA ALA A 33 -6.96 4.47 -0.02
C ALA A 33 -5.49 4.18 0.22
N ALA A 34 -4.69 4.29 -0.83
CA ALA A 34 -3.26 4.08 -0.73
C ALA A 34 -2.50 5.18 -1.45
N ALA A 35 -1.41 5.61 -0.86
CA ALA A 35 -0.50 6.57 -1.45
C ALA A 35 0.90 5.98 -1.49
N LEU A 36 1.61 6.30 -2.56
CA LEU A 36 3.00 5.90 -2.75
C LEU A 36 3.83 7.16 -2.83
N ASN A 37 4.73 7.34 -1.88
CA ASN A 37 5.58 8.53 -1.79
C ASN A 37 4.74 9.81 -1.88
N GLU A 38 3.66 9.86 -1.09
CA GLU A 38 2.76 11.01 -0.98
C GLU A 38 1.86 11.24 -2.19
N THR A 39 1.85 10.32 -3.15
CA THR A 39 0.96 10.41 -4.29
C THR A 39 -0.11 9.34 -4.18
N VAL A 40 -1.37 9.76 -4.15
CA VAL A 40 -2.47 8.82 -4.09
C VAL A 40 -2.52 7.99 -5.37
N VAL A 41 -2.63 6.68 -5.21
CA VAL A 41 -2.72 5.75 -6.33
C VAL A 41 -4.13 5.22 -6.39
N PRO A 42 -4.84 5.44 -7.51
CA PRO A 42 -6.19 4.88 -7.67
C PRO A 42 -6.17 3.37 -7.54
N ARG A 43 -7.20 2.82 -6.93
CA ARG A 43 -7.25 1.40 -6.65
C ARG A 43 -7.04 0.53 -7.89
N GLY A 44 -7.58 0.93 -9.03
CA GLY A 44 -7.42 0.17 -10.27
C GLY A 44 -5.99 0.13 -10.77
N ARG A 45 -5.11 0.98 -10.23
CA ARG A 45 -3.72 1.01 -10.62
C ARG A 45 -2.81 0.24 -9.66
N TRP A 46 -3.32 -0.21 -8.52
CA TRP A 46 -2.47 -0.89 -7.55
C TRP A 46 -1.75 -2.12 -8.13
N PRO A 47 -2.42 -2.98 -8.91
CA PRO A 47 -1.72 -4.14 -9.47
C PRO A 47 -0.68 -3.77 -10.51
N LEU A 48 -0.71 -2.54 -11.02
CA LEU A 48 0.21 -2.06 -12.04
C LEU A 48 1.30 -1.18 -11.45
N THR A 49 1.33 -1.03 -10.13
CA THR A 49 2.24 -0.11 -9.45
C THR A 49 3.24 -0.90 -8.61
N PRO A 50 4.43 -1.19 -9.13
CA PRO A 50 5.45 -1.86 -8.33
C PRO A 50 6.00 -0.90 -7.28
N VAL A 51 6.37 -1.44 -6.13
CA VAL A 51 7.06 -0.67 -5.11
C VAL A 51 8.54 -0.94 -5.20
N GLY A 52 9.34 0.03 -4.75
CA GLY A 52 10.79 -0.07 -4.79
C GLY A 52 11.40 0.12 -3.42
N ASP A 53 12.67 -0.21 -3.31
CA ASP A 53 13.39 -0.07 -2.06
C ASP A 53 13.35 1.38 -1.58
N GLY A 54 13.01 1.56 -0.30
CA GLY A 54 12.91 2.90 0.28
C GLY A 54 11.58 3.60 0.04
N ASP A 55 10.67 2.99 -0.70
CA ASP A 55 9.37 3.62 -0.96
C ASP A 55 8.57 3.72 0.33
N ARG A 56 7.77 4.80 0.40
CA ARG A 56 6.87 5.04 1.52
C ARG A 56 5.44 4.82 1.06
N ILE A 57 4.77 3.91 1.73
CA ILE A 57 3.38 3.61 1.43
C ILE A 57 2.53 4.04 2.62
N GLU A 58 1.43 4.73 2.33
CA GLU A 58 0.44 5.09 3.33
C GLU A 58 -0.88 4.48 2.94
N VAL A 59 -1.47 3.76 3.88
CA VAL A 59 -2.75 3.09 3.65
C VAL A 59 -3.74 3.59 4.67
N LEU A 60 -4.85 4.11 4.17
CA LEU A 60 -5.92 4.63 5.02
C LEU A 60 -7.15 3.77 4.79
N THR A 61 -7.68 3.22 5.87
CA THR A 61 -8.93 2.46 5.80
C THR A 61 -10.05 3.39 6.22
N ALA A 62 -11.17 3.30 5.51
CA ALA A 62 -12.34 4.07 5.90
C ALA A 62 -12.79 3.57 7.26
N VAL A 63 -12.93 4.50 8.20
CA VAL A 63 -13.51 4.16 9.48
C VAL A 63 -15.01 3.99 9.25
N GLN A 64 -15.44 2.79 9.50
CA GLN A 64 -16.88 2.54 9.45
C GLN A 64 -17.44 3.07 10.74
N GLY A 65 -17.96 4.25 10.68
CA GLY A 65 -18.48 4.95 11.86
C GLY A 65 -19.51 4.16 12.60
N GLY A 66 -19.37 3.06 12.36
CA GLY A 66 -20.08 1.95 13.03
C GLY A 66 -20.33 2.04 13.41
#